data_71959f5d5c8d6c4b0a69114fe38d8ed9
#
_entry.id   71959f5d5c8d6c4b0a69114fe38d8ed9
#
_cell.length_a   1.000
_cell.length_b   1.000
_cell.length_c   1.000
_cell.angle_alpha   90.00
_cell.angle_beta   90.00
_cell.angle_gamma   90.00
#
_symmetry.space_group_name_H-M   'P 1'
#
loop_
_entity.id
_entity.type
_entity.pdbx_description
1 polymer ?
#
loop_
_entity_poly.entity_id
_entity_poly.type
_entity_poly.pdbx_seq_one_letter_code
_entity_poly.pdbx_strand_id
1 'polypeptide(L)'
;REEIANATERKRQSLLKTEIAWMMRGARARSTKQKAHIQRYENLRDMKAPATDSTIEISSASSRLGKTTIELEHISKSYDNIPVISDFTYFFLRNDRVGIIGPNGCGKSTLMNIITGNVTPDSGIVTIGQTVKIGYFSQENEAMDESLRVIDYVREGGEVIHTKDGTVSASVMLERFLFPPDQQYSIIGKLSGGEKRRLYLLRILMEAPNILILDEPTNDLDIATLTRLEDYLDSFEGIVITVSHDRYFLDRVVSRIFCFENGTIKQYEGGYTDYLNHTTHTVSYTHLTLPTILRV
;
A
#
# COMPACT_ATOMS: atom_id res chain seq x y z
N ARG A 1 23.25 3.15 28.33
CA ARG A 1 22.14 2.20 28.03
C ARG A 1 21.53 2.45 26.65
N GLU A 2 21.33 3.70 26.22
CA GLU A 2 20.81 4.07 24.90
C GLU A 2 21.72 3.63 23.73
N GLU A 3 23.04 3.77 23.87
CA GLU A 3 23.97 3.32 22.83
C GLU A 3 23.92 1.80 22.58
N ILE A 4 23.71 1.00 23.62
CA ILE A 4 23.58 -0.46 23.52
C ILE A 4 22.24 -0.81 22.85
N ALA A 5 21.16 -0.11 23.18
CA ALA A 5 19.85 -0.28 22.57
C ALA A 5 19.86 0.06 21.07
N ASN A 6 20.49 1.17 20.70
CA ASN A 6 20.67 1.61 19.32
C ASN A 6 21.55 0.66 18.50
N ALA A 7 22.62 0.10 19.12
CA ALA A 7 23.47 -0.90 18.47
C ALA A 7 22.72 -2.23 18.23
N THR A 8 21.88 -2.64 19.19
CA THR A 8 21.04 -3.83 19.08
C THR A 8 19.98 -3.65 17.99
N GLU A 9 19.35 -2.50 17.91
CA GLU A 9 18.37 -2.17 16.87
C GLU A 9 18.98 -2.13 15.47
N ARG A 10 20.15 -1.51 15.29
CA ARG A 10 20.91 -1.56 14.02
C ARG A 10 21.21 -2.98 13.58
N LYS A 11 21.58 -3.85 14.53
CA LYS A 11 21.85 -5.28 14.27
C LYS A 11 20.58 -6.02 13.87
N ARG A 12 19.45 -5.74 14.54
CA ARG A 12 18.13 -6.29 14.19
C ARG A 12 17.73 -5.88 12.77
N GLN A 13 17.83 -4.60 12.42
CA GLN A 13 17.51 -4.10 11.07
C GLN A 13 18.40 -4.70 9.99
N SER A 14 19.69 -4.89 10.27
CA SER A 14 20.61 -5.56 9.34
C SER A 14 20.21 -7.02 9.09
N LEU A 15 19.85 -7.75 10.15
CA LEU A 15 19.35 -9.12 10.03
C LEU A 15 18.02 -9.19 9.28
N LEU A 16 17.10 -8.29 9.55
CA LEU A 16 15.83 -8.18 8.85
C LEU A 16 16.02 -7.95 7.34
N LYS A 17 16.92 -7.04 6.94
CA LYS A 17 17.29 -6.83 5.53
C LYS A 17 17.85 -8.11 4.88
N THR A 18 18.63 -8.87 5.61
CA THR A 18 19.22 -10.13 5.11
C THR A 18 18.14 -11.20 4.91
N GLU A 19 17.21 -11.34 5.85
CA GLU A 19 16.11 -12.30 5.75
C GLU A 19 15.12 -11.91 4.63
N ILE A 20 14.80 -10.62 4.46
CA ILE A 20 13.99 -10.11 3.35
C ILE A 20 14.67 -10.40 2.01
N ALA A 21 15.97 -10.08 1.87
CA ALA A 21 16.71 -10.33 0.65
C ALA A 21 16.82 -11.83 0.32
N TRP A 22 16.83 -12.68 1.33
CA TRP A 22 16.79 -14.14 1.16
C TRP A 22 15.42 -14.61 0.67
N MET A 23 14.33 -14.07 1.23
CA MET A 23 12.96 -14.39 0.82
C MET A 23 12.64 -13.90 -0.61
N MET A 24 13.11 -12.71 -0.99
CA MET A 24 12.94 -12.16 -2.35
C MET A 24 13.63 -12.99 -3.43
N ARG A 25 14.70 -13.71 -3.11
CA ARG A 25 15.42 -14.59 -4.06
C ARG A 25 14.69 -15.89 -4.39
N GLY A 26 13.48 -16.13 -3.86
CA GLY A 26 12.64 -17.28 -4.18
C GLY A 26 13.26 -18.60 -3.74
N ALA A 27 13.04 -18.99 -2.50
CA ALA A 27 13.50 -20.30 -1.99
C ALA A 27 12.85 -21.43 -2.78
N ARG A 28 13.65 -22.16 -3.54
CA ARG A 28 13.21 -23.42 -4.19
C ARG A 28 12.95 -24.47 -3.12
N ALA A 29 11.70 -25.01 -3.15
CA ALA A 29 11.25 -26.25 -2.51
C ALA A 29 11.08 -26.26 -0.97
N ARG A 30 9.92 -26.81 -0.59
CA ARG A 30 9.45 -27.22 0.73
C ARG A 30 10.55 -27.81 1.61
N SER A 31 11.19 -27.02 2.45
CA SER A 31 12.13 -27.52 3.42
C SER A 31 11.90 -26.91 4.79
N THR A 32 12.22 -27.69 5.85
CA THR A 32 12.16 -27.27 7.26
C THR A 32 12.96 -25.97 7.49
N LYS A 33 13.99 -25.71 6.67
CA LYS A 33 14.79 -24.48 6.68
C LYS A 33 13.96 -23.23 6.28
N GLN A 34 13.02 -23.37 5.36
CA GLN A 34 12.16 -22.26 4.95
C GLN A 34 11.24 -21.82 6.09
N LYS A 35 10.64 -22.76 6.82
CA LYS A 35 9.82 -22.45 8.01
C LYS A 35 10.64 -21.74 9.09
N ALA A 36 11.89 -22.17 9.29
CA ALA A 36 12.77 -21.54 10.27
C ALA A 36 13.16 -20.09 9.89
N HIS A 37 13.31 -19.76 8.59
CA HIS A 37 13.57 -18.41 8.13
C HIS A 37 12.32 -17.52 8.25
N ILE A 38 11.16 -18.01 7.87
CA ILE A 38 9.88 -17.30 8.05
C ILE A 38 9.65 -17.01 9.54
N GLN A 39 9.80 -18.02 10.41
CA GLN A 39 9.64 -17.84 11.85
C GLN A 39 10.66 -16.85 12.44
N ARG A 40 11.88 -16.83 11.92
CA ARG A 40 12.91 -15.87 12.35
C ARG A 40 12.57 -14.44 11.88
N TYR A 41 12.07 -14.28 10.66
CA TYR A 41 11.59 -13.01 10.17
C TYR A 41 10.43 -12.49 11.01
N GLU A 42 9.39 -13.31 11.25
CA GLU A 42 8.26 -12.98 12.10
C GLU A 42 8.71 -12.57 13.51
N ASN A 43 9.59 -13.35 14.13
CA ASN A 43 10.13 -13.01 15.45
C ASN A 43 10.91 -11.69 15.44
N LEU A 44 11.74 -11.44 14.40
CA LEU A 44 12.49 -10.18 14.27
C LEU A 44 11.58 -8.99 13.99
N ARG A 45 10.49 -9.19 13.23
CA ARG A 45 9.48 -8.18 12.95
C ARG A 45 8.68 -7.84 14.21
N ASP A 46 8.25 -8.87 14.96
CA ASP A 46 7.40 -8.73 16.14
C ASP A 46 8.18 -8.37 17.41
N MET A 47 9.52 -8.37 17.36
CA MET A 47 10.35 -7.80 18.42
C MET A 47 10.14 -6.28 18.46
N LYS A 48 9.42 -5.83 19.49
CA LYS A 48 9.28 -4.39 19.78
C LYS A 48 10.67 -3.79 19.93
N ALA A 49 10.91 -2.68 19.21
CA ALA A 49 12.07 -1.85 19.49
C ALA A 49 12.08 -1.47 20.97
N PRO A 50 13.26 -1.34 21.63
CA PRO A 50 13.29 -0.90 23.00
C PRO A 50 12.57 0.45 23.07
N ALA A 51 11.57 0.54 23.96
CA ALA A 51 10.77 1.72 24.14
C ALA A 51 11.70 2.89 24.55
N THR A 52 11.99 3.75 23.59
CA THR A 52 12.20 5.16 23.90
C THR A 52 10.81 5.64 24.29
N ASP A 53 10.67 6.16 25.52
CA ASP A 53 9.41 6.62 26.10
C ASP A 53 8.67 7.62 25.21
N SER A 54 7.95 7.13 24.26
CA SER A 54 6.77 7.71 23.61
C SER A 54 6.25 6.70 22.58
N THR A 55 5.49 5.69 23.04
CA THR A 55 4.53 5.00 22.17
C THR A 55 3.45 6.00 21.81
N ILE A 56 3.75 6.83 20.80
CA ILE A 56 2.72 7.65 20.17
C ILE A 56 1.90 6.67 19.33
N GLU A 57 0.75 6.28 19.83
CA GLU A 57 -0.23 5.52 19.03
C GLU A 57 -0.60 6.38 17.82
N ILE A 58 -0.41 5.82 16.63
CA ILE A 58 -0.76 6.50 15.37
C ILE A 58 -2.25 6.24 15.16
N SER A 59 -3.08 7.21 15.54
CA SER A 59 -4.46 7.23 15.10
C SER A 59 -4.57 7.96 13.77
N SER A 60 -5.32 7.37 12.84
CA SER A 60 -5.54 7.94 11.51
C SER A 60 -6.65 8.98 11.53
N ALA A 61 -6.49 9.99 10.67
CA ALA A 61 -7.59 10.90 10.37
C ALA A 61 -8.25 10.45 9.07
N SER A 62 -9.58 10.36 9.08
CA SER A 62 -10.35 10.23 7.86
C SER A 62 -11.55 11.15 7.92
N SER A 63 -11.87 11.83 6.82
CA SER A 63 -13.12 12.56 6.69
C SER A 63 -14.29 11.58 6.57
N ARG A 64 -15.49 11.99 7.05
CA ARG A 64 -16.67 11.13 7.03
C ARG A 64 -17.05 10.71 5.61
N LEU A 65 -16.98 9.42 5.31
CA LEU A 65 -17.42 8.82 4.06
C LEU A 65 -18.96 8.71 4.04
N GLY A 66 -19.60 9.17 2.98
CA GLY A 66 -21.05 9.10 2.76
C GLY A 66 -21.54 7.68 2.48
N LYS A 67 -22.81 7.53 2.05
CA LYS A 67 -23.37 6.24 1.64
C LYS A 67 -22.80 5.80 0.30
N THR A 68 -22.76 6.71 -0.68
CA THR A 68 -22.14 6.49 -1.99
C THR A 68 -20.64 6.73 -1.85
N THR A 69 -19.86 5.75 -2.27
CA THR A 69 -18.41 5.76 -2.25
C THR A 69 -17.88 5.91 -3.69
N ILE A 70 -17.23 4.88 -4.21
CA ILE A 70 -16.85 4.74 -5.62
C ILE A 70 -17.57 3.51 -6.15
N GLU A 71 -18.32 3.70 -7.22
CA GLU A 71 -19.08 2.66 -7.89
C GLU A 71 -18.63 2.58 -9.34
N LEU A 72 -18.18 1.41 -9.75
CA LEU A 72 -17.74 1.11 -11.10
C LEU A 72 -18.72 0.11 -11.70
N GLU A 73 -19.46 0.52 -12.74
CA GLU A 73 -20.46 -0.33 -13.38
C GLU A 73 -20.08 -0.61 -14.83
N HIS A 74 -19.80 -1.87 -15.15
CA HIS A 74 -19.52 -2.35 -16.51
C HIS A 74 -18.45 -1.54 -17.24
N ILE A 75 -17.41 -1.08 -16.51
CA ILE A 75 -16.36 -0.26 -17.09
C ILE A 75 -15.48 -1.08 -18.03
N SER A 76 -15.19 -0.51 -19.19
CA SER A 76 -14.23 -1.07 -20.15
C SER A 76 -13.30 0.02 -20.65
N LYS A 77 -12.04 -0.33 -20.91
CA LYS A 77 -11.03 0.57 -21.46
C LYS A 77 -10.07 -0.18 -22.35
N SER A 78 -9.81 0.40 -23.52
CA SER A 78 -8.86 -0.11 -24.50
C SER A 78 -7.90 0.98 -24.94
N TYR A 79 -6.69 0.61 -25.33
CA TYR A 79 -5.73 1.47 -26.00
C TYR A 79 -5.28 0.77 -27.29
N ASP A 80 -5.31 1.46 -28.42
CA ASP A 80 -4.92 0.92 -29.73
C ASP A 80 -5.62 -0.42 -30.06
N ASN A 81 -6.92 -0.52 -29.75
CA ASN A 81 -7.75 -1.73 -29.87
C ASN A 81 -7.33 -2.92 -28.98
N ILE A 82 -6.42 -2.72 -28.04
CA ILE A 82 -6.04 -3.72 -27.04
C ILE A 82 -6.87 -3.48 -25.77
N PRO A 83 -7.76 -4.42 -25.37
CA PRO A 83 -8.55 -4.27 -24.16
C PRO A 83 -7.66 -4.39 -22.93
N VAL A 84 -7.70 -3.37 -22.07
CA VAL A 84 -6.95 -3.29 -20.83
C VAL A 84 -7.85 -3.60 -19.63
N ILE A 85 -9.11 -3.17 -19.72
CA ILE A 85 -10.17 -3.49 -18.76
C ILE A 85 -11.40 -3.86 -19.55
N SER A 86 -12.00 -5.02 -19.24
CA SER A 86 -13.20 -5.52 -19.92
C SER A 86 -14.29 -5.79 -18.91
N ASP A 87 -15.41 -5.07 -19.03
CA ASP A 87 -16.66 -5.30 -18.29
C ASP A 87 -16.47 -5.47 -16.77
N PHE A 88 -15.71 -4.56 -16.15
CA PHE A 88 -15.44 -4.63 -14.73
C PHE A 88 -16.49 -3.87 -13.92
N THR A 89 -17.09 -4.56 -12.95
CA THR A 89 -18.06 -3.99 -12.00
C THR A 89 -17.58 -4.18 -10.57
N TYR A 90 -17.53 -3.10 -9.80
CA TYR A 90 -17.24 -3.14 -8.37
C TYR A 90 -17.79 -1.92 -7.64
N PHE A 91 -18.37 -2.15 -6.46
CA PHE A 91 -18.87 -1.13 -5.56
C PHE A 91 -18.01 -1.13 -4.30
N PHE A 92 -17.19 -0.10 -4.14
CA PHE A 92 -16.33 -0.01 -2.97
C PHE A 92 -17.17 0.22 -1.71
N LEU A 93 -16.96 -0.61 -0.70
CA LEU A 93 -17.59 -0.49 0.59
C LEU A 93 -16.71 0.27 1.57
N ARG A 94 -17.29 0.80 2.65
CA ARG A 94 -16.50 1.40 3.71
C ARG A 94 -15.52 0.38 4.28
N ASN A 95 -14.31 0.83 4.55
CA ASN A 95 -13.20 0.02 5.07
C ASN A 95 -12.70 -1.07 4.12
N ASP A 96 -13.07 -1.03 2.83
CA ASP A 96 -12.47 -1.93 1.85
C ASP A 96 -10.96 -1.74 1.80
N ARG A 97 -10.27 -2.86 1.75
CA ARG A 97 -8.81 -2.98 1.67
C ARG A 97 -8.46 -3.81 0.44
N VAL A 98 -8.19 -3.14 -0.67
CA VAL A 98 -8.02 -3.79 -1.97
C VAL A 98 -6.58 -3.71 -2.43
N GLY A 99 -5.98 -4.87 -2.70
CA GLY A 99 -4.69 -4.99 -3.37
C GLY A 99 -4.88 -5.26 -4.86
N ILE A 100 -4.15 -4.54 -5.69
CA ILE A 100 -4.18 -4.71 -7.15
C ILE A 100 -2.88 -5.36 -7.58
N ILE A 101 -2.97 -6.51 -8.24
CA ILE A 101 -1.81 -7.26 -8.72
C ILE A 101 -1.95 -7.59 -10.22
N GLY A 102 -0.84 -7.83 -10.86
CA GLY A 102 -0.77 -8.22 -12.26
C GLY A 102 0.53 -7.79 -12.93
N PRO A 103 0.81 -8.27 -14.15
CA PRO A 103 2.00 -7.90 -14.92
C PRO A 103 2.11 -6.39 -15.16
N ASN A 104 3.31 -5.91 -15.49
CA ASN A 104 3.48 -4.52 -15.90
C ASN A 104 2.73 -4.27 -17.22
N GLY A 105 2.07 -3.11 -17.32
CA GLY A 105 1.29 -2.73 -18.49
C GLY A 105 -0.09 -3.41 -18.61
N CYS A 106 -0.52 -4.23 -17.65
CA CYS A 106 -1.83 -4.91 -17.71
C CYS A 106 -3.04 -4.00 -17.44
N GLY A 107 -2.83 -2.75 -16.99
CA GLY A 107 -3.92 -1.81 -16.76
C GLY A 107 -4.13 -1.36 -15.31
N LYS A 108 -3.23 -1.69 -14.39
CA LYS A 108 -3.32 -1.28 -12.97
C LYS A 108 -3.45 0.23 -12.83
N SER A 109 -2.52 0.97 -13.43
CA SER A 109 -2.52 2.45 -13.41
C SER A 109 -3.72 3.02 -14.16
N THR A 110 -4.21 2.35 -15.21
CA THR A 110 -5.43 2.74 -15.91
C THR A 110 -6.65 2.67 -14.99
N LEU A 111 -6.79 1.58 -14.22
CA LEU A 111 -7.89 1.45 -13.26
C LEU A 111 -7.81 2.55 -12.19
N MET A 112 -6.64 2.83 -11.65
CA MET A 112 -6.47 3.91 -10.67
C MET A 112 -6.80 5.28 -11.26
N ASN A 113 -6.37 5.56 -12.49
CA ASN A 113 -6.71 6.80 -13.18
C ASN A 113 -8.21 6.93 -13.50
N ILE A 114 -8.92 5.82 -13.74
CA ILE A 114 -10.38 5.82 -13.87
C ILE A 114 -11.02 6.12 -12.51
N ILE A 115 -10.55 5.50 -11.42
CA ILE A 115 -11.05 5.72 -10.06
C ILE A 115 -10.84 7.17 -9.62
N THR A 116 -9.70 7.80 -9.98
CA THR A 116 -9.40 9.20 -9.65
C THR A 116 -10.07 10.21 -10.60
N GLY A 117 -10.70 9.73 -11.68
CA GLY A 117 -11.34 10.59 -12.68
C GLY A 117 -10.38 11.20 -13.72
N ASN A 118 -9.11 10.82 -13.69
CA ASN A 118 -8.10 11.31 -14.65
C ASN A 118 -8.26 10.68 -16.04
N VAL A 119 -8.87 9.50 -16.14
CA VAL A 119 -9.14 8.78 -17.39
C VAL A 119 -10.61 8.39 -17.43
N THR A 120 -11.26 8.69 -18.55
CA THR A 120 -12.65 8.26 -18.78
C THR A 120 -12.65 6.85 -19.37
N PRO A 121 -13.48 5.92 -18.87
CA PRO A 121 -13.65 4.60 -19.50
C PRO A 121 -14.30 4.76 -20.89
N ASP A 122 -14.10 3.78 -21.76
CA ASP A 122 -14.70 3.76 -23.09
C ASP A 122 -16.19 3.36 -23.04
N SER A 123 -16.55 2.57 -22.02
CA SER A 123 -17.94 2.22 -21.70
C SER A 123 -18.11 1.98 -20.20
N GLY A 124 -19.36 1.98 -19.75
CA GLY A 124 -19.73 1.84 -18.35
C GLY A 124 -19.87 3.18 -17.62
N ILE A 125 -20.15 3.13 -16.35
CA ILE A 125 -20.41 4.29 -15.50
C ILE A 125 -19.48 4.28 -14.29
N VAL A 126 -18.90 5.43 -14.00
CA VAL A 126 -18.14 5.66 -12.76
C VAL A 126 -18.88 6.69 -11.93
N THR A 127 -19.31 6.29 -10.75
CA THR A 127 -19.97 7.19 -9.79
C THR A 127 -19.06 7.42 -8.60
N ILE A 128 -18.73 8.68 -8.33
CA ILE A 128 -17.94 9.09 -7.18
C ILE A 128 -18.82 9.90 -6.24
N GLY A 129 -18.94 9.47 -4.99
CA GLY A 129 -19.77 10.12 -3.98
C GLY A 129 -19.27 11.54 -3.66
N GLN A 130 -20.18 12.46 -3.39
CA GLN A 130 -19.87 13.88 -3.12
C GLN A 130 -18.94 14.09 -1.90
N THR A 131 -18.94 13.15 -0.96
CA THR A 131 -18.08 13.21 0.25
C THR A 131 -16.76 12.50 0.08
N VAL A 132 -16.49 11.93 -1.09
CA VAL A 132 -15.24 11.24 -1.39
C VAL A 132 -14.10 12.24 -1.48
N LYS A 133 -13.04 11.96 -0.72
CA LYS A 133 -11.78 12.69 -0.73
C LYS A 133 -10.65 11.70 -0.93
N ILE A 134 -10.10 11.70 -2.13
CA ILE A 134 -9.06 10.75 -2.54
C ILE A 134 -7.71 11.36 -2.23
N GLY A 135 -6.88 10.62 -1.47
CA GLY A 135 -5.45 10.86 -1.38
C GLY A 135 -4.74 9.86 -2.29
N TYR A 136 -3.99 10.35 -3.26
CA TYR A 136 -3.29 9.50 -4.22
C TYR A 136 -1.78 9.64 -4.10
N PHE A 137 -1.15 8.60 -3.60
CA PHE A 137 0.30 8.46 -3.58
C PHE A 137 0.72 7.75 -4.86
N SER A 138 1.00 8.52 -5.90
CA SER A 138 1.38 8.03 -7.22
C SER A 138 2.87 7.62 -7.27
N GLN A 139 3.23 6.80 -8.24
CA GLN A 139 4.63 6.44 -8.49
C GLN A 139 5.46 7.64 -8.98
N GLU A 140 4.84 8.57 -9.70
CA GLU A 140 5.50 9.80 -10.15
C GLU A 140 5.55 10.81 -9.00
N ASN A 141 6.69 11.49 -8.86
CA ASN A 141 6.83 12.57 -7.90
C ASN A 141 6.12 13.80 -8.43
N GLU A 142 5.17 14.35 -7.69
CA GLU A 142 4.74 15.72 -7.92
C GLU A 142 5.91 16.68 -7.70
N ALA A 143 5.99 17.69 -8.55
CA ALA A 143 7.00 18.75 -8.41
C ALA A 143 6.79 19.46 -7.07
N MET A 144 7.75 19.32 -6.17
CA MET A 144 7.77 20.04 -4.91
C MET A 144 8.50 21.36 -5.07
N ASP A 145 8.01 22.43 -4.45
CA ASP A 145 8.79 23.65 -4.31
C ASP A 145 9.92 23.43 -3.29
N GLU A 146 11.12 23.23 -3.81
CA GLU A 146 12.30 22.94 -3.01
C GLU A 146 12.75 24.12 -2.11
N SER A 147 12.21 25.31 -2.30
CA SER A 147 12.47 26.49 -1.46
C SER A 147 11.65 26.52 -0.18
N LEU A 148 10.57 25.77 -0.11
CA LEU A 148 9.71 25.67 1.08
C LEU A 148 10.41 24.94 2.21
N ARG A 149 9.99 25.25 3.45
CA ARG A 149 10.35 24.43 4.62
C ARG A 149 9.51 23.17 4.65
N VAL A 150 10.07 22.10 5.20
CA VAL A 150 9.39 20.82 5.39
C VAL A 150 8.03 20.98 6.09
N ILE A 151 7.98 21.74 7.18
CA ILE A 151 6.75 21.98 7.95
C ILE A 151 5.71 22.76 7.14
N ASP A 152 6.14 23.74 6.36
CA ASP A 152 5.24 24.61 5.61
C ASP A 152 4.58 23.83 4.46
N TYR A 153 5.33 22.99 3.77
CA TYR A 153 4.81 22.09 2.73
C TYR A 153 3.74 21.11 3.26
N VAL A 154 3.95 20.55 4.45
CA VAL A 154 2.98 19.65 5.08
C VAL A 154 1.73 20.38 5.52
N ARG A 155 1.86 21.62 5.99
CA ARG A 155 0.73 22.48 6.37
C ARG A 155 -0.17 22.87 5.22
N GLU A 156 0.34 22.89 3.98
CA GLU A 156 -0.51 23.08 2.81
C GLU A 156 -1.59 21.98 2.69
N GLY A 157 -1.30 20.74 3.10
CA GLY A 157 -2.28 19.67 3.20
C GLY A 157 -3.27 19.85 4.36
N GLY A 158 -2.81 20.45 5.46
CA GLY A 158 -3.58 20.72 6.66
C GLY A 158 -2.69 21.10 7.83
N GLU A 159 -3.11 22.08 8.61
CA GLU A 159 -2.38 22.47 9.82
C GLU A 159 -2.55 21.47 10.96
N VAL A 160 -3.75 20.90 11.03
CA VAL A 160 -4.15 19.89 12.00
C VAL A 160 -5.07 18.85 11.35
N ILE A 161 -4.99 17.64 11.84
CA ILE A 161 -5.94 16.58 11.51
C ILE A 161 -6.70 16.14 12.77
N HIS A 162 -7.96 15.80 12.59
CA HIS A 162 -8.80 15.26 13.67
C HIS A 162 -8.77 13.74 13.60
N THR A 163 -8.34 13.13 14.67
CA THR A 163 -8.31 11.67 14.85
C THR A 163 -9.28 11.28 15.98
N LYS A 164 -9.56 9.99 16.15
CA LYS A 164 -10.39 9.52 17.27
C LYS A 164 -9.82 9.91 18.63
N ASP A 165 -8.50 9.99 18.73
CA ASP A 165 -7.79 10.27 19.99
C ASP A 165 -7.52 11.76 20.21
N GLY A 166 -8.01 12.60 19.31
CA GLY A 166 -7.87 14.06 19.40
C GLY A 166 -7.32 14.71 18.14
N THR A 167 -6.82 15.93 18.30
CA THR A 167 -6.26 16.72 17.21
C THR A 167 -4.74 16.54 17.15
N VAL A 168 -4.23 16.22 15.98
CA VAL A 168 -2.80 16.05 15.72
C VAL A 168 -2.30 17.15 14.79
N SER A 169 -1.27 17.86 15.17
CA SER A 169 -0.67 18.92 14.36
C SER A 169 0.30 18.36 13.30
N ALA A 170 0.56 19.16 12.27
CA ALA A 170 1.55 18.83 11.23
C ALA A 170 2.93 18.48 11.82
N SER A 171 3.36 19.21 12.88
CA SER A 171 4.64 18.93 13.54
C SER A 171 4.68 17.53 14.18
N VAL A 172 3.62 17.14 14.88
CA VAL A 172 3.52 15.82 15.51
C VAL A 172 3.46 14.72 14.43
N MET A 173 2.76 14.96 13.32
CA MET A 173 2.75 14.00 12.22
C MET A 173 4.12 13.85 11.55
N LEU A 174 4.85 14.95 11.40
CA LEU A 174 6.24 14.92 10.92
C LEU A 174 7.14 14.06 11.82
N GLU A 175 7.04 14.22 13.14
CA GLU A 175 7.80 13.39 14.08
C GLU A 175 7.43 11.90 13.98
N ARG A 176 6.13 11.60 13.87
CA ARG A 176 5.64 10.22 13.65
C ARG A 176 6.23 9.58 12.39
N PHE A 177 6.42 10.39 11.34
CA PHE A 177 7.02 9.97 10.09
C PHE A 177 8.51 10.31 9.99
N LEU A 178 9.21 10.30 11.12
CA LEU A 178 10.67 10.36 11.23
C LEU A 178 11.31 11.66 10.71
N PHE A 179 10.61 12.79 10.85
CA PHE A 179 11.17 14.12 10.69
C PHE A 179 11.33 14.77 12.07
N PRO A 180 12.52 14.75 12.65
CA PRO A 180 12.75 15.35 13.97
C PRO A 180 12.58 16.88 13.93
N PRO A 181 12.34 17.55 15.07
CA PRO A 181 12.02 18.98 15.15
C PRO A 181 13.04 19.91 14.46
N ASP A 182 14.32 19.58 14.51
CA ASP A 182 15.39 20.31 13.85
C ASP A 182 15.31 20.23 12.31
N GLN A 183 14.86 19.10 11.77
CA GLN A 183 14.69 18.89 10.33
C GLN A 183 13.42 19.54 9.78
N GLN A 184 12.39 19.73 10.60
CA GLN A 184 11.10 20.29 10.17
C GLN A 184 11.20 21.72 9.61
N TYR A 185 12.16 22.49 10.07
CA TYR A 185 12.39 23.86 9.61
C TYR A 185 13.45 23.96 8.51
N SER A 186 14.02 22.85 8.06
CA SER A 186 14.94 22.82 6.92
C SER A 186 14.18 22.99 5.62
N ILE A 187 14.87 23.46 4.57
CA ILE A 187 14.31 23.56 3.22
C ILE A 187 14.28 22.18 2.55
N ILE A 188 13.24 21.93 1.75
CA ILE A 188 13.00 20.65 1.05
C ILE A 188 14.17 20.30 0.11
N GLY A 189 14.79 21.28 -0.51
CA GLY A 189 15.95 21.07 -1.39
C GLY A 189 17.14 20.36 -0.75
N LYS A 190 17.24 20.36 0.62
CA LYS A 190 18.27 19.62 1.36
C LYS A 190 17.94 18.19 1.65
N LEU A 191 16.71 17.76 1.41
CA LEU A 191 16.25 16.41 1.67
C LEU A 191 16.75 15.44 0.59
N SER A 192 17.04 14.22 1.00
CA SER A 192 17.26 13.09 0.07
C SER A 192 15.98 12.73 -0.69
N GLY A 193 16.11 11.99 -1.80
CA GLY A 193 14.94 11.53 -2.58
C GLY A 193 13.95 10.72 -1.74
N GLY A 194 14.42 9.82 -0.88
CA GLY A 194 13.56 9.03 0.01
C GLY A 194 12.86 9.89 1.07
N GLU A 195 13.53 10.92 1.61
CA GLU A 195 12.89 11.88 2.52
C GLU A 195 11.84 12.74 1.82
N LYS A 196 12.10 13.19 0.59
CA LYS A 196 11.10 13.90 -0.23
C LYS A 196 9.89 13.03 -0.48
N ARG A 197 10.11 11.75 -0.78
CA ARG A 197 9.03 10.77 -1.02
C ARG A 197 8.16 10.55 0.22
N ARG A 198 8.80 10.40 1.38
CA ARG A 198 8.13 10.32 2.69
C ARG A 198 7.37 11.60 3.03
N LEU A 199 7.94 12.75 2.72
CA LEU A 199 7.30 14.05 2.92
C LEU A 199 6.04 14.21 2.05
N TYR A 200 6.09 13.77 0.79
CA TYR A 200 4.94 13.74 -0.12
C TYR A 200 3.81 12.87 0.41
N LEU A 201 4.12 11.65 0.86
CA LEU A 201 3.14 10.80 1.52
C LEU A 201 2.48 11.52 2.69
N LEU A 202 3.28 12.13 3.55
CA LEU A 202 2.78 12.81 4.74
C LEU A 202 1.83 13.97 4.41
N ARG A 203 2.12 14.76 3.38
CA ARG A 203 1.22 15.82 2.90
C ARG A 203 -0.14 15.24 2.50
N ILE A 204 -0.16 14.13 1.74
CA ILE A 204 -1.41 13.46 1.37
C ILE A 204 -2.19 13.02 2.60
N LEU A 205 -1.52 12.45 3.61
CA LEU A 205 -2.19 12.01 4.84
C LEU A 205 -2.74 13.20 5.64
N MET A 206 -2.08 14.36 5.60
CA MET A 206 -2.54 15.59 6.26
C MET A 206 -3.79 16.20 5.60
N GLU A 207 -4.07 15.88 4.37
CA GLU A 207 -5.34 16.24 3.73
C GLU A 207 -6.55 15.49 4.32
N ALA A 208 -6.33 14.52 5.22
CA ALA A 208 -7.36 13.68 5.81
C ALA A 208 -8.28 13.02 4.76
N PRO A 209 -7.73 12.26 3.80
CA PRO A 209 -8.53 11.56 2.80
C PRO A 209 -9.42 10.50 3.47
N ASN A 210 -10.51 10.13 2.80
CA ASN A 210 -11.32 8.96 3.19
C ASN A 210 -11.19 7.80 2.20
N ILE A 211 -10.48 8.02 1.11
CA ILE A 211 -9.99 6.97 0.21
C ILE A 211 -8.51 7.23 -0.03
N LEU A 212 -7.69 6.23 0.24
CA LEU A 212 -6.25 6.29 0.05
C LEU A 212 -5.83 5.32 -1.05
N ILE A 213 -5.22 5.86 -2.08
CA ILE A 213 -4.67 5.08 -3.19
C ILE A 213 -3.14 5.11 -3.07
N LEU A 214 -2.52 3.94 -3.02
CA LEU A 214 -1.07 3.78 -2.88
C LEU A 214 -0.53 3.01 -4.08
N ASP A 215 0.27 3.68 -4.92
CA ASP A 215 0.89 3.08 -6.10
C ASP A 215 2.35 2.75 -5.81
N GLU A 216 2.66 1.46 -5.63
CA GLU A 216 3.98 0.90 -5.34
C GLU A 216 4.70 1.60 -4.16
N PRO A 217 4.05 1.77 -2.99
CA PRO A 217 4.66 2.49 -1.87
C PRO A 217 5.93 1.81 -1.35
N THR A 218 6.08 0.51 -1.58
CA THR A 218 7.22 -0.29 -1.13
C THR A 218 8.50 -0.06 -1.93
N ASN A 219 8.42 0.53 -3.12
CA ASN A 219 9.59 0.80 -3.95
C ASN A 219 10.38 2.02 -3.46
N ASP A 220 9.68 3.03 -2.98
CA ASP A 220 10.25 4.36 -2.75
C ASP A 220 10.40 4.72 -1.27
N LEU A 221 9.75 3.96 -0.39
CA LEU A 221 9.79 4.20 1.05
C LEU A 221 10.75 3.23 1.75
N ASP A 222 11.48 3.73 2.71
CA ASP A 222 12.30 2.88 3.58
C ASP A 222 11.43 2.04 4.54
N ILE A 223 12.02 0.97 5.09
CA ILE A 223 11.31 0.02 5.96
C ILE A 223 10.70 0.72 7.18
N ALA A 224 11.40 1.70 7.75
CA ALA A 224 10.90 2.40 8.92
C ALA A 224 9.66 3.25 8.58
N THR A 225 9.66 3.91 7.41
CA THR A 225 8.51 4.66 6.90
C THR A 225 7.35 3.71 6.55
N LEU A 226 7.63 2.57 5.92
CA LEU A 226 6.59 1.56 5.62
C LEU A 226 5.91 1.05 6.89
N THR A 227 6.68 0.77 7.95
CA THR A 227 6.11 0.38 9.25
C THR A 227 5.18 1.47 9.79
N ARG A 228 5.56 2.76 9.68
CA ARG A 228 4.70 3.87 10.11
C ARG A 228 3.44 4.00 9.26
N LEU A 229 3.56 3.75 7.95
CA LEU A 229 2.41 3.70 7.06
C LEU A 229 1.47 2.55 7.42
N GLU A 230 1.99 1.35 7.65
CA GLU A 230 1.21 0.19 8.10
C GLU A 230 0.46 0.48 9.41
N ASP A 231 1.15 1.03 10.42
CA ASP A 231 0.54 1.43 11.70
C ASP A 231 -0.58 2.49 11.49
N TYR A 232 -0.38 3.44 10.57
CA TYR A 232 -1.40 4.41 10.19
C TYR A 232 -2.60 3.73 9.53
N LEU A 233 -2.34 2.82 8.59
CA LEU A 233 -3.38 2.09 7.87
C LEU A 233 -4.21 1.19 8.79
N ASP A 234 -3.66 0.62 9.85
CA ASP A 234 -4.40 -0.20 10.82
C ASP A 234 -5.54 0.58 11.48
N SER A 235 -5.34 1.86 11.73
CA SER A 235 -6.35 2.73 12.33
C SER A 235 -7.21 3.49 11.31
N PHE A 236 -6.88 3.41 10.02
CA PHE A 236 -7.57 4.16 8.97
C PHE A 236 -8.95 3.59 8.67
N GLU A 237 -10.01 4.38 8.84
CA GLU A 237 -11.42 3.97 8.65
C GLU A 237 -11.95 4.23 7.24
N GLY A 238 -11.10 4.57 6.30
CA GLY A 238 -11.45 4.77 4.90
C GLY A 238 -11.19 3.54 4.04
N ILE A 239 -11.39 3.71 2.75
CA ILE A 239 -11.06 2.73 1.73
C ILE A 239 -9.56 2.84 1.42
N VAL A 240 -8.87 1.70 1.33
CA VAL A 240 -7.48 1.63 0.86
C VAL A 240 -7.43 0.80 -0.41
N ILE A 241 -6.82 1.37 -1.44
CA ILE A 241 -6.55 0.70 -2.71
C ILE A 241 -5.04 0.77 -2.91
N THR A 242 -4.37 -0.36 -3.03
CA THR A 242 -2.91 -0.36 -3.21
C THR A 242 -2.48 -1.27 -4.34
N VAL A 243 -1.54 -0.78 -5.14
CA VAL A 243 -0.74 -1.60 -6.05
C VAL A 243 0.58 -1.88 -5.36
N SER A 244 0.95 -3.13 -5.24
CA SER A 244 2.27 -3.51 -4.73
C SER A 244 2.69 -4.89 -5.24
N HIS A 245 4.00 -5.06 -5.40
CA HIS A 245 4.62 -6.36 -5.63
C HIS A 245 5.15 -7.00 -4.35
N ASP A 246 5.06 -6.30 -3.23
CA ASP A 246 5.47 -6.80 -1.91
C ASP A 246 4.34 -7.60 -1.27
N ARG A 247 4.57 -8.91 -1.15
CA ARG A 247 3.60 -9.87 -0.60
C ARG A 247 3.28 -9.59 0.86
N TYR A 248 4.28 -9.19 1.64
CA TYR A 248 4.11 -8.94 3.08
C TYR A 248 3.29 -7.69 3.33
N PHE A 249 3.55 -6.65 2.56
CA PHE A 249 2.74 -5.44 2.60
C PHE A 249 1.29 -5.73 2.22
N LEU A 250 1.07 -6.51 1.14
CA LEU A 250 -0.28 -6.91 0.73
C LEU A 250 -0.96 -7.76 1.81
N ASP A 251 -0.32 -8.82 2.33
CA ASP A 251 -0.91 -9.66 3.38
C ASP A 251 -1.22 -8.89 4.66
N ARG A 252 -0.48 -7.81 4.94
CA ARG A 252 -0.68 -6.95 6.11
C ARG A 252 -1.84 -5.96 5.94
N VAL A 253 -1.98 -5.40 4.73
CA VAL A 253 -2.83 -4.21 4.51
C VAL A 253 -4.16 -4.56 3.87
N VAL A 254 -4.24 -5.61 3.03
CA VAL A 254 -5.42 -5.87 2.21
C VAL A 254 -6.22 -7.10 2.66
N SER A 255 -7.51 -7.06 2.39
CA SER A 255 -8.46 -8.15 2.62
C SER A 255 -9.11 -8.66 1.33
N ARG A 256 -8.75 -8.08 0.20
CA ARG A 256 -9.22 -8.47 -1.14
C ARG A 256 -8.16 -8.18 -2.19
N ILE A 257 -8.03 -9.08 -3.17
CA ILE A 257 -7.09 -8.92 -4.28
C ILE A 257 -7.87 -8.79 -5.59
N PHE A 258 -7.51 -7.78 -6.38
CA PHE A 258 -7.87 -7.65 -7.79
C PHE A 258 -6.69 -8.10 -8.64
N CYS A 259 -6.85 -9.23 -9.32
CA CYS A 259 -5.82 -9.79 -10.18
C CYS A 259 -6.14 -9.50 -11.64
N PHE A 260 -5.24 -8.80 -12.32
CA PHE A 260 -5.36 -8.55 -13.76
C PHE A 260 -4.87 -9.75 -14.55
N GLU A 261 -5.77 -10.35 -15.35
CA GLU A 261 -5.49 -11.49 -16.22
C GLU A 261 -6.14 -11.27 -17.60
N ASN A 262 -5.33 -11.10 -18.64
CA ASN A 262 -5.77 -10.99 -20.03
C ASN A 262 -6.90 -9.95 -20.28
N GLY A 263 -6.77 -8.76 -19.72
CA GLY A 263 -7.76 -7.68 -19.86
C GLY A 263 -8.99 -7.82 -18.98
N THR A 264 -9.06 -8.84 -18.14
CA THR A 264 -10.11 -9.04 -17.13
C THR A 264 -9.55 -8.86 -15.72
N ILE A 265 -10.41 -8.48 -14.77
CA ILE A 265 -10.04 -8.31 -13.38
C ILE A 265 -10.80 -9.36 -12.57
N LYS A 266 -10.06 -10.32 -12.01
CA LYS A 266 -10.62 -11.32 -11.11
C LYS A 266 -10.49 -10.86 -9.66
N GLN A 267 -11.50 -11.15 -8.86
CA GLN A 267 -11.55 -10.78 -7.44
C GLN A 267 -11.32 -12.01 -6.57
N TYR A 268 -10.45 -11.88 -5.58
CA TYR A 268 -10.16 -12.92 -4.59
C TYR A 268 -10.30 -12.33 -3.19
N GLU A 269 -10.98 -13.03 -2.31
CA GLU A 269 -11.05 -12.68 -0.90
C GLU A 269 -9.77 -13.08 -0.18
N GLY A 270 -9.37 -12.27 0.81
CA GLY A 270 -8.15 -12.46 1.59
C GLY A 270 -6.94 -11.68 1.09
N GLY A 271 -5.79 -11.97 1.68
CA GLY A 271 -4.50 -11.37 1.32
C GLY A 271 -3.83 -12.05 0.13
N TYR A 272 -2.56 -11.70 -0.09
CA TYR A 272 -1.79 -12.27 -1.19
C TYR A 272 -1.54 -13.78 -1.01
N THR A 273 -1.34 -14.23 0.23
CA THR A 273 -1.17 -15.66 0.55
C THR A 273 -2.43 -16.47 0.23
N ASP A 274 -3.61 -15.93 0.52
CA ASP A 274 -4.90 -16.56 0.20
C ASP A 274 -5.09 -16.67 -1.32
N TYR A 275 -4.79 -15.58 -2.04
CA TYR A 275 -4.79 -15.58 -3.51
C TYR A 275 -3.89 -16.70 -4.09
N LEU A 276 -2.67 -16.86 -3.58
CA LEU A 276 -1.76 -17.92 -4.04
C LEU A 276 -2.32 -19.31 -3.77
N ASN A 277 -2.95 -19.53 -2.62
CA ASN A 277 -3.56 -20.81 -2.29
C ASN A 277 -4.71 -21.14 -3.26
N HIS A 278 -5.56 -20.16 -3.58
CA HIS A 278 -6.63 -20.33 -4.56
C HIS A 278 -6.12 -20.69 -5.95
N THR A 279 -5.08 -20.00 -6.43
CA THR A 279 -4.53 -20.24 -7.78
C THR A 279 -3.76 -21.56 -7.88
N THR A 280 -3.05 -21.98 -6.82
CA THR A 280 -2.27 -23.24 -6.81
C THR A 280 -3.19 -24.46 -6.77
N HIS A 281 -4.31 -24.39 -6.05
CA HIS A 281 -5.28 -25.50 -5.99
C HIS A 281 -6.04 -25.67 -7.33
N THR A 282 -6.27 -24.60 -8.08
CA THR A 282 -6.96 -24.66 -9.38
C THR A 282 -6.10 -25.36 -10.44
N VAL A 283 -4.78 -25.23 -10.37
CA VAL A 283 -3.85 -25.87 -11.33
C VAL A 283 -3.69 -27.39 -11.10
N SER A 284 -3.97 -27.87 -9.87
CA SER A 284 -3.80 -29.29 -9.51
C SER A 284 -4.86 -30.22 -10.14
N TYR A 285 -6.00 -29.70 -10.60
CA TYR A 285 -7.09 -30.51 -11.15
C TYR A 285 -7.09 -30.65 -12.68
N THR A 286 -6.24 -29.92 -13.41
CA THR A 286 -6.23 -29.96 -14.88
C THR A 286 -5.25 -30.98 -15.47
N HIS A 287 -4.52 -31.74 -14.65
CA HIS A 287 -3.54 -32.73 -15.14
C HIS A 287 -3.92 -34.21 -14.95
N LEU A 288 -5.21 -34.54 -14.72
CA LEU A 288 -5.68 -35.93 -14.62
C LEU A 288 -6.72 -36.24 -15.67
N THR A 289 -6.42 -36.06 -16.95
CA THR A 289 -7.05 -36.84 -18.04
C THR A 289 -5.98 -37.76 -18.63
N LEU A 290 -5.91 -38.97 -18.11
CA LEU A 290 -5.19 -40.07 -18.76
C LEU A 290 -5.82 -40.37 -20.14
N PRO A 291 -5.04 -40.55 -21.20
CA PRO A 291 -5.58 -41.01 -22.47
C PRO A 291 -6.08 -42.43 -22.32
N THR A 292 -7.34 -42.64 -22.57
CA THR A 292 -7.96 -43.97 -22.71
C THR A 292 -7.34 -44.66 -23.93
N ILE A 293 -6.49 -45.64 -23.69
CA ILE A 293 -5.98 -46.52 -24.74
C ILE A 293 -7.10 -47.50 -25.10
N LEU A 294 -7.75 -47.27 -26.23
CA LEU A 294 -8.56 -48.29 -26.90
C LEU A 294 -7.64 -49.37 -27.41
N ARG A 295 -7.72 -50.57 -26.83
CA ARG A 295 -7.22 -51.80 -27.43
C ARG A 295 -8.36 -52.39 -28.30
N VAL A 296 -8.08 -52.54 -29.58
CA VAL A 296 -8.76 -53.48 -30.51
C VAL A 296 -8.15 -54.84 -30.30
#